data_76fed9289659b864b04998fc653e10ae
#
_entry.id   76fed9289659b864b04998fc653e10ae
#
_cell.length_a   1.000
_cell.length_b   1.000
_cell.length_c   1.000
_cell.angle_alpha   90.00
_cell.angle_beta   90.00
_cell.angle_gamma   90.00
#
_symmetry.space_group_name_H-M   'P 1'
#
loop_
_entity.id
_entity.type
_entity.pdbx_description
1 polymer ?
#
loop_
_entity_poly.entity_id
_entity_poly.type
_entity_poly.pdbx_seq_one_letter_code
_entity_poly.pdbx_strand_id
1 'polypeptide(L)'
;MKAKWISGILSMMLLLGLAVPASADETRQIEDESIYDVLVDRYFNKQLANDFEVNATDPSAFNGGDFAGLSSEILHINDMGFTVLSIGSVFASATYDGKEVIDYSQFERHFGTEEDFVDLLETVHENEMKLMIDIPTQQLSSQHFWLKDNPEWFIENEDGTYALDTANPDVQDALIEVVSGFIQQYEIDGLRLQETEKLDTGFITRFSEEIKSVRDIYLIGDAEMEPVEGLDAVVLPGVEETLRNSYKNFDQDTSGLPELMENAEGKLIQADSLRGSRITSDIVEAQGFPPTRMRLLFTQLLTMPGIPVVQYGSEIAMNGKSLPESHQLLNMAVDKELIDHIKNLNSLRNSSEALRTGELEVIHEEDGWLIYKRSNDEETWIIAINNSSSTRNFTISADEIGSDKQLQGLFENDIVRQEANGDYKITLDREIAETFHVIDERGFNKAYIAALIVLYVVFMIFLWVVWKKGRQRRADEAAKTANEKQGEN
;
A
#
# COMPACT_ATOMS: atom_id res chain seq x y z
N MET A 1 53.28 -14.50 -17.72
CA MET A 1 52.85 -13.09 -17.78
C MET A 1 51.51 -12.85 -18.45
N LYS A 2 51.08 -13.61 -19.46
CA LYS A 2 49.81 -13.41 -20.16
C LYS A 2 48.53 -13.71 -19.33
N ALA A 3 48.57 -14.61 -18.35
CA ALA A 3 47.41 -14.96 -17.53
C ALA A 3 47.05 -13.90 -16.47
N LYS A 4 48.01 -13.09 -16.02
CA LYS A 4 47.79 -12.03 -15.00
C LYS A 4 47.09 -10.78 -15.61
N TRP A 5 47.21 -10.56 -16.91
CA TRP A 5 46.56 -9.46 -17.62
C TRP A 5 45.06 -9.73 -17.91
N ILE A 6 44.74 -11.00 -18.19
CA ILE A 6 43.33 -11.40 -18.42
C ILE A 6 42.54 -11.33 -17.13
N SER A 7 43.13 -11.71 -15.99
CA SER A 7 42.46 -11.59 -14.69
C SER A 7 42.20 -10.13 -14.26
N GLY A 8 43.14 -9.21 -14.60
CA GLY A 8 42.99 -7.78 -14.32
C GLY A 8 41.87 -7.11 -15.15
N ILE A 9 41.74 -7.49 -16.43
CA ILE A 9 40.68 -6.95 -17.30
C ILE A 9 39.30 -7.49 -16.91
N LEU A 10 39.19 -8.77 -16.50
CA LEU A 10 37.93 -9.35 -16.02
C LEU A 10 37.47 -8.73 -14.69
N SER A 11 38.40 -8.43 -13.76
CA SER A 11 38.09 -7.72 -12.52
C SER A 11 37.70 -6.26 -12.75
N MET A 12 38.27 -5.59 -13.74
CA MET A 12 37.94 -4.21 -14.08
C MET A 12 36.58 -4.11 -14.81
N MET A 13 36.20 -5.11 -15.62
CA MET A 13 34.84 -5.20 -16.20
C MET A 13 33.76 -5.53 -15.16
N LEU A 14 34.07 -6.30 -14.12
CA LEU A 14 33.12 -6.56 -13.02
C LEU A 14 32.90 -5.35 -12.12
N LEU A 15 33.88 -4.44 -12.01
CA LEU A 15 33.75 -3.20 -11.23
C LEU A 15 33.03 -2.07 -11.97
N LEU A 16 32.98 -2.13 -13.32
CA LEU A 16 32.25 -1.15 -14.14
C LEU A 16 30.75 -1.48 -14.30
N GLY A 17 30.32 -2.68 -13.90
CA GLY A 17 28.91 -3.11 -13.99
C GLY A 17 28.07 -2.85 -12.74
N LEU A 18 28.62 -2.20 -11.68
CA LEU A 18 27.94 -1.93 -10.44
C LEU A 18 27.74 -0.43 -10.13
N ALA A 19 27.89 0.43 -11.12
CA ALA A 19 27.31 1.76 -11.01
C ALA A 19 25.79 1.62 -11.29
N VAL A 20 25.05 1.22 -10.28
CA VAL A 20 23.61 1.57 -10.20
C VAL A 20 23.61 3.09 -10.27
N PRO A 21 22.95 3.74 -11.26
CA PRO A 21 22.73 5.17 -11.12
C PRO A 21 22.03 5.35 -9.77
N ALA A 22 22.60 6.14 -8.88
CA ALA A 22 21.83 6.72 -7.80
C ALA A 22 20.72 7.50 -8.52
N SER A 23 19.52 6.94 -8.52
CA SER A 23 18.32 7.69 -8.82
C SER A 23 18.43 8.92 -7.92
N ALA A 24 18.45 10.11 -8.48
CA ALA A 24 18.18 11.29 -7.69
C ALA A 24 16.87 10.97 -6.99
N ASP A 25 16.85 11.11 -5.68
CA ASP A 25 15.65 10.96 -4.86
C ASP A 25 14.68 12.03 -5.39
N GLU A 26 13.83 11.66 -6.34
CA GLU A 26 12.72 12.50 -6.76
C GLU A 26 11.86 12.60 -5.50
N THR A 27 11.75 13.80 -4.95
CA THR A 27 10.89 14.04 -3.78
C THR A 27 9.49 13.57 -4.10
N ARG A 28 9.09 12.44 -3.51
CA ARG A 28 7.76 11.87 -3.68
C ARG A 28 6.71 12.91 -3.29
N GLN A 29 5.70 13.05 -4.13
CA GLN A 29 4.52 13.87 -3.84
C GLN A 29 3.48 13.00 -3.11
N ILE A 30 2.45 13.63 -2.54
CA ILE A 30 1.41 12.89 -1.80
C ILE A 30 0.68 11.87 -2.70
N GLU A 31 0.57 12.12 -4.00
CA GLU A 31 -0.04 11.24 -4.99
C GLU A 31 0.73 9.92 -5.19
N ASP A 32 2.02 9.93 -4.88
CA ASP A 32 2.86 8.74 -4.94
C ASP A 32 2.68 7.81 -3.74
N GLU A 33 2.07 8.32 -2.65
CA GLU A 33 2.05 7.65 -1.37
C GLU A 33 0.88 6.64 -1.25
N SER A 34 1.02 5.74 -0.29
CA SER A 34 -0.03 4.87 0.23
C SER A 34 -0.03 4.95 1.76
N ILE A 35 -1.17 5.23 2.34
CA ILE A 35 -1.30 5.56 3.77
C ILE A 35 -1.87 4.36 4.52
N TYR A 36 -1.20 3.94 5.60
CA TYR A 36 -1.73 3.01 6.57
C TYR A 36 -2.17 3.77 7.82
N ASP A 37 -3.46 3.71 8.13
CA ASP A 37 -4.11 4.54 9.15
C ASP A 37 -4.39 3.73 10.40
N VAL A 38 -3.73 4.05 11.52
CA VAL A 38 -3.82 3.28 12.76
C VAL A 38 -4.29 4.13 13.94
N LEU A 39 -4.84 3.46 14.94
CA LEU A 39 -5.01 4.00 16.30
C LEU A 39 -3.95 3.36 17.18
N VAL A 40 -3.07 4.17 17.79
CA VAL A 40 -1.98 3.69 18.65
C VAL A 40 -2.52 2.76 19.73
N ASP A 41 -3.58 3.18 20.43
CA ASP A 41 -4.21 2.38 21.49
C ASP A 41 -4.69 0.99 21.06
N ARG A 42 -4.99 0.80 19.79
CA ARG A 42 -5.58 -0.44 19.22
C ARG A 42 -4.60 -1.33 18.49
N TYR A 43 -3.34 -0.90 18.39
CA TYR A 43 -2.38 -1.61 17.56
C TYR A 43 -1.64 -2.70 18.33
N PHE A 44 -0.70 -2.35 19.22
CA PHE A 44 0.06 -3.31 20.00
C PHE A 44 0.51 -2.72 21.34
N ASN A 45 0.27 -3.45 22.44
CA ASN A 45 0.72 -3.08 23.80
C ASN A 45 2.06 -3.77 24.10
N LYS A 46 3.10 -2.99 24.36
CA LYS A 46 4.44 -3.48 24.71
C LYS A 46 4.88 -3.05 26.10
N GLN A 47 4.47 -1.87 26.54
CA GLN A 47 4.88 -1.30 27.81
C GLN A 47 3.71 -1.31 28.82
N LEU A 48 3.80 -2.15 29.87
CA LEU A 48 2.77 -2.21 30.90
C LEU A 48 2.85 -1.03 31.90
N ALA A 49 3.89 -0.20 31.82
CA ALA A 49 4.08 0.92 32.77
C ALA A 49 3.12 2.09 32.49
N ASN A 50 2.62 2.20 31.26
CA ASN A 50 1.67 3.20 30.80
C ASN A 50 0.22 2.70 30.73
N ASP A 51 -0.07 1.47 31.18
CA ASP A 51 -1.42 0.89 31.25
C ASP A 51 -2.26 1.50 32.39
N PHE A 52 -2.51 2.80 32.30
CA PHE A 52 -3.36 3.48 33.27
C PHE A 52 -4.84 3.20 32.99
N GLU A 53 -5.54 2.53 33.90
CA GLU A 53 -6.97 2.28 33.78
C GLU A 53 -7.41 1.53 32.52
N VAL A 54 -6.47 0.77 31.90
CA VAL A 54 -6.71 0.01 30.68
C VAL A 54 -7.76 -1.09 30.89
N ASN A 55 -8.69 -1.22 29.95
CA ASN A 55 -9.71 -2.27 29.95
C ASN A 55 -9.94 -2.82 28.53
N ALA A 56 -9.14 -3.79 28.11
CA ALA A 56 -9.21 -4.39 26.78
C ALA A 56 -10.52 -5.16 26.47
N THR A 57 -11.44 -5.27 27.45
CA THR A 57 -12.78 -5.87 27.24
C THR A 57 -13.87 -4.84 26.97
N ASP A 58 -13.58 -3.56 27.17
CA ASP A 58 -14.48 -2.45 26.89
C ASP A 58 -13.96 -1.69 25.64
N PRO A 59 -14.68 -1.72 24.54
CA PRO A 59 -14.24 -1.05 23.32
C PRO A 59 -14.21 0.49 23.44
N SER A 60 -14.85 1.07 24.46
CA SER A 60 -14.83 2.51 24.73
C SER A 60 -13.66 2.94 25.63
N ALA A 61 -13.00 2.00 26.30
CA ALA A 61 -11.86 2.28 27.16
C ALA A 61 -10.52 2.26 26.39
N PHE A 62 -9.46 2.77 27.01
CA PHE A 62 -8.10 2.51 26.55
C PHE A 62 -7.82 1.01 26.64
N ASN A 63 -7.19 0.46 25.61
CA ASN A 63 -6.85 -0.96 25.51
C ASN A 63 -5.33 -1.22 25.61
N GLY A 64 -4.52 -0.17 25.71
CA GLY A 64 -3.11 -0.22 26.09
C GLY A 64 -2.11 -0.29 24.95
N GLY A 65 -2.51 -0.12 23.70
CA GLY A 65 -1.55 0.07 22.61
C GLY A 65 -0.70 1.32 22.83
N ASP A 66 0.58 1.24 22.49
CA ASP A 66 1.56 2.28 22.81
C ASP A 66 2.58 2.52 21.68
N PHE A 67 3.36 3.62 21.75
CA PHE A 67 4.37 3.98 20.76
C PHE A 67 5.44 2.90 20.61
N ALA A 68 5.88 2.32 21.71
CA ALA A 68 6.88 1.25 21.68
C ALA A 68 6.34 -0.03 21.02
N GLY A 69 5.06 -0.33 21.22
CA GLY A 69 4.35 -1.41 20.56
C GLY A 69 4.28 -1.19 19.07
N LEU A 70 3.82 0.00 18.65
CA LEU A 70 3.74 0.38 17.25
C LEU A 70 5.13 0.36 16.59
N SER A 71 6.17 0.93 17.26
CA SER A 71 7.56 0.89 16.79
C SER A 71 8.05 -0.53 16.52
N SER A 72 7.65 -1.52 17.35
CA SER A 72 8.05 -2.92 17.15
C SER A 72 7.42 -3.58 15.92
N GLU A 73 6.36 -3.01 15.37
CA GLU A 73 5.61 -3.54 14.22
C GLU A 73 5.87 -2.77 12.90
N ILE A 74 6.73 -1.76 12.92
CA ILE A 74 7.02 -0.93 11.72
C ILE A 74 7.53 -1.79 10.56
N LEU A 75 8.37 -2.79 10.82
CA LEU A 75 8.83 -3.71 9.77
C LEU A 75 7.70 -4.47 9.10
N HIS A 76 6.64 -4.82 9.86
CA HIS A 76 5.47 -5.48 9.30
C HIS A 76 4.66 -4.52 8.40
N ILE A 77 4.48 -3.27 8.82
CA ILE A 77 3.78 -2.24 8.05
C ILE A 77 4.55 -1.91 6.77
N ASN A 78 5.86 -1.72 6.88
CA ASN A 78 6.75 -1.52 5.74
C ASN A 78 6.74 -2.71 4.77
N ASP A 79 6.73 -3.95 5.29
CA ASP A 79 6.62 -5.17 4.50
C ASP A 79 5.31 -5.25 3.69
N MET A 80 4.22 -4.66 4.16
CA MET A 80 2.98 -4.51 3.40
C MET A 80 3.08 -3.45 2.29
N GLY A 81 4.17 -2.68 2.24
CA GLY A 81 4.49 -1.72 1.19
C GLY A 81 3.83 -0.36 1.35
N PHE A 82 3.30 -0.03 2.53
CA PHE A 82 2.82 1.32 2.83
C PHE A 82 4.00 2.28 3.00
N THR A 83 3.81 3.53 2.58
CA THR A 83 4.85 4.55 2.56
C THR A 83 4.63 5.66 3.60
N VAL A 84 3.39 5.82 4.04
CA VAL A 84 3.02 6.75 5.12
C VAL A 84 2.29 5.98 6.22
N LEU A 85 2.72 6.19 7.45
CA LEU A 85 2.03 5.74 8.66
C LEU A 85 1.30 6.92 9.29
N SER A 86 -0.04 6.88 9.32
CA SER A 86 -0.89 7.83 10.02
C SER A 86 -1.30 7.21 11.36
N ILE A 87 -0.99 7.88 12.48
CA ILE A 87 -1.14 7.31 13.84
C ILE A 87 -2.24 7.97 14.68
N GLY A 88 -3.07 8.82 14.06
CA GLY A 88 -4.06 9.60 14.78
C GLY A 88 -3.46 10.71 15.64
N SER A 89 -4.23 11.23 16.57
CA SER A 89 -3.77 12.26 17.51
C SER A 89 -2.87 11.66 18.59
N VAL A 90 -1.77 12.35 18.88
CA VAL A 90 -0.80 11.94 19.91
C VAL A 90 -0.90 12.79 21.19
N PHE A 91 -1.80 13.76 21.22
CA PHE A 91 -1.94 14.72 22.30
C PHE A 91 -2.75 14.14 23.47
N ALA A 92 -2.52 14.66 24.68
CA ALA A 92 -3.25 14.27 25.87
C ALA A 92 -4.76 14.34 25.63
N SER A 93 -5.46 13.23 25.81
CA SER A 93 -6.86 13.07 25.45
C SER A 93 -7.67 12.36 26.53
N ALA A 94 -8.98 12.61 26.57
CA ALA A 94 -9.91 11.89 27.42
C ALA A 94 -10.36 10.55 26.81
N THR A 95 -10.10 10.33 25.51
CA THR A 95 -10.56 9.15 24.75
C THR A 95 -9.41 8.45 24.05
N TYR A 96 -9.56 7.14 23.88
CA TYR A 96 -8.55 6.25 23.25
C TYR A 96 -8.26 6.58 21.78
N ASP A 97 -9.18 7.22 21.07
CA ASP A 97 -9.07 7.63 19.68
C ASP A 97 -8.43 9.02 19.51
N GLY A 98 -8.07 9.66 20.62
CA GLY A 98 -7.36 10.94 20.64
C GLY A 98 -8.22 12.15 20.24
N LYS A 99 -9.53 12.00 20.07
CA LYS A 99 -10.40 13.10 19.61
C LYS A 99 -10.68 14.12 20.71
N GLU A 100 -10.97 13.66 21.93
CA GLU A 100 -11.25 14.55 23.05
C GLU A 100 -9.97 15.10 23.67
N VAL A 101 -9.22 15.91 22.90
CA VAL A 101 -7.97 16.51 23.36
C VAL A 101 -8.20 17.34 24.62
N ILE A 102 -7.33 17.15 25.62
CA ILE A 102 -7.24 17.91 26.85
C ILE A 102 -6.16 18.99 26.76
N ASP A 103 -5.02 18.65 26.16
CA ASP A 103 -3.87 19.56 26.08
C ASP A 103 -2.97 19.21 24.88
N TYR A 104 -2.84 20.14 23.92
CA TYR A 104 -1.95 19.99 22.77
C TYR A 104 -0.46 20.08 23.10
N SER A 105 -0.08 20.49 24.30
CA SER A 105 1.32 20.60 24.72
C SER A 105 1.87 19.34 25.39
N GLN A 106 1.04 18.29 25.56
CA GLN A 106 1.41 17.05 26.23
C GLN A 106 1.05 15.85 25.37
N PHE A 107 1.90 14.81 25.40
CA PHE A 107 1.56 13.51 24.81
C PHE A 107 0.51 12.78 25.64
N GLU A 108 -0.28 11.94 24.96
CA GLU A 108 -1.20 11.02 25.62
C GLU A 108 -0.42 10.00 26.47
N ARG A 109 -0.64 10.03 27.77
CA ARG A 109 0.12 9.22 28.75
C ARG A 109 0.00 7.71 28.55
N HIS A 110 -1.10 7.23 27.93
CA HIS A 110 -1.30 5.82 27.63
C HIS A 110 -0.44 5.35 26.46
N PHE A 111 -0.01 6.27 25.60
CA PHE A 111 0.84 5.93 24.45
C PHE A 111 2.33 5.88 24.80
N GLY A 112 2.73 6.36 25.98
CA GLY A 112 4.12 6.34 26.42
C GLY A 112 4.68 7.75 26.71
N THR A 113 5.98 7.88 26.60
CA THR A 113 6.73 9.10 26.84
C THR A 113 7.08 9.81 25.53
N GLU A 114 7.57 11.05 25.64
CA GLU A 114 8.18 11.79 24.52
C GLU A 114 9.33 10.97 23.89
N GLU A 115 10.17 10.29 24.70
CA GLU A 115 11.26 9.46 24.21
C GLU A 115 10.74 8.29 23.36
N ASP A 116 9.66 7.64 23.80
CA ASP A 116 9.01 6.55 23.03
C ASP A 116 8.45 7.06 21.68
N PHE A 117 7.92 8.30 21.63
CA PHE A 117 7.46 8.91 20.37
C PHE A 117 8.62 9.21 19.43
N VAL A 118 9.74 9.74 19.95
CA VAL A 118 10.94 10.00 19.15
C VAL A 118 11.51 8.71 18.60
N ASP A 119 11.59 7.66 19.41
CA ASP A 119 12.04 6.33 18.99
C ASP A 119 11.13 5.73 17.88
N LEU A 120 9.82 5.94 17.97
CA LEU A 120 8.88 5.55 16.92
C LEU A 120 9.17 6.33 15.62
N LEU A 121 9.29 7.65 15.68
CA LEU A 121 9.56 8.51 14.54
C LEU A 121 10.88 8.12 13.85
N GLU A 122 11.96 7.92 14.63
CA GLU A 122 13.25 7.45 14.10
C GLU A 122 13.11 6.07 13.43
N THR A 123 12.37 5.15 14.05
CA THR A 123 12.13 3.80 13.46
C THR A 123 11.36 3.88 12.14
N VAL A 124 10.36 4.77 12.04
CA VAL A 124 9.61 5.01 10.80
C VAL A 124 10.54 5.51 9.70
N HIS A 125 11.37 6.52 10.00
CA HIS A 125 12.32 7.10 9.04
C HIS A 125 13.43 6.12 8.65
N GLU A 126 13.95 5.31 9.58
CA GLU A 126 14.93 4.25 9.27
C GLU A 126 14.40 3.20 8.29
N ASN A 127 13.08 3.05 8.21
CA ASN A 127 12.39 2.17 7.26
C ASN A 127 11.89 2.89 6.00
N GLU A 128 12.40 4.11 5.71
CA GLU A 128 12.05 4.90 4.52
C GLU A 128 10.54 5.22 4.43
N MET A 129 9.84 5.23 5.57
CA MET A 129 8.45 5.61 5.69
C MET A 129 8.32 7.03 6.24
N LYS A 130 7.14 7.64 6.08
CA LYS A 130 6.77 8.94 6.61
C LYS A 130 5.77 8.80 7.76
N LEU A 131 5.85 9.69 8.75
CA LEU A 131 4.92 9.73 9.87
C LEU A 131 3.96 10.91 9.77
N MET A 132 2.67 10.64 9.90
CA MET A 132 1.59 11.62 9.92
C MET A 132 0.80 11.52 11.22
N ILE A 133 0.42 12.68 11.78
CA ILE A 133 -0.45 12.76 12.97
C ILE A 133 -1.71 13.58 12.68
N ASP A 134 -2.71 13.41 13.54
CA ASP A 134 -3.97 14.13 13.46
C ASP A 134 -4.01 15.37 14.36
N ILE A 135 -4.70 16.39 13.88
CA ILE A 135 -5.02 17.60 14.65
C ILE A 135 -6.54 17.67 14.84
N PRO A 136 -7.07 17.13 15.96
CA PRO A 136 -8.49 17.27 16.31
C PRO A 136 -8.81 18.69 16.72
N THR A 137 -9.94 19.22 16.29
CA THR A 137 -10.41 20.56 16.66
C THR A 137 -11.91 20.61 16.96
N GLN A 138 -12.65 19.51 16.73
CA GLN A 138 -14.12 19.51 16.70
C GLN A 138 -14.79 18.74 17.83
N GLN A 139 -14.07 17.84 18.49
CA GLN A 139 -14.60 16.99 19.57
C GLN A 139 -13.69 17.06 20.80
N LEU A 140 -13.35 18.26 21.25
CA LEU A 140 -12.43 18.48 22.36
C LEU A 140 -13.09 18.20 23.71
N SER A 141 -12.28 17.80 24.68
CA SER A 141 -12.74 17.53 26.04
C SER A 141 -13.26 18.79 26.75
N SER A 142 -14.31 18.63 27.58
CA SER A 142 -14.75 19.66 28.53
C SER A 142 -13.69 20.03 29.58
N GLN A 143 -12.56 19.29 29.61
CA GLN A 143 -11.41 19.57 30.46
C GLN A 143 -10.25 20.21 29.72
N HIS A 144 -10.49 20.65 28.47
CA HIS A 144 -9.43 21.24 27.63
C HIS A 144 -8.76 22.44 28.33
N PHE A 145 -7.41 22.46 28.29
CA PHE A 145 -6.61 23.43 29.04
C PHE A 145 -6.97 24.88 28.70
N TRP A 146 -7.24 25.19 27.43
CA TRP A 146 -7.61 26.55 26.99
C TRP A 146 -9.03 26.97 27.42
N LEU A 147 -9.94 26.03 27.63
CA LEU A 147 -11.36 26.31 27.93
C LEU A 147 -11.53 27.13 29.19
N LYS A 148 -10.66 26.95 30.19
CA LYS A 148 -10.71 27.65 31.44
C LYS A 148 -10.46 29.16 31.33
N ASP A 149 -9.47 29.53 30.50
CA ASP A 149 -9.00 30.92 30.39
C ASP A 149 -9.60 31.65 29.18
N ASN A 150 -10.06 30.89 28.15
CA ASN A 150 -10.63 31.42 26.91
C ASN A 150 -11.91 30.67 26.50
N PRO A 151 -12.97 30.69 27.31
CA PRO A 151 -14.19 29.94 26.99
C PRO A 151 -14.86 30.40 25.69
N GLU A 152 -14.61 31.64 25.25
CA GLU A 152 -15.12 32.22 24.00
C GLU A 152 -14.44 31.67 22.74
N TRP A 153 -13.38 30.87 22.87
CA TRP A 153 -12.73 30.16 21.78
C TRP A 153 -13.47 28.88 21.40
N PHE A 154 -14.45 28.46 22.20
CA PHE A 154 -15.10 27.17 22.09
C PHE A 154 -16.59 27.27 21.79
N ILE A 155 -17.07 26.34 20.97
CA ILE A 155 -18.47 26.10 20.70
C ILE A 155 -18.84 24.76 21.33
N GLU A 156 -19.82 24.75 22.22
CA GLU A 156 -20.30 23.52 22.86
C GLU A 156 -21.14 22.67 21.89
N ASN A 157 -20.79 21.40 21.75
CA ASN A 157 -21.51 20.42 20.95
C ASN A 157 -22.69 19.82 21.75
N GLU A 158 -23.65 19.20 21.05
CA GLU A 158 -24.84 18.59 21.67
C GLU A 158 -24.49 17.41 22.60
N ASP A 159 -23.37 16.74 22.38
CA ASP A 159 -22.86 15.62 23.18
C ASP A 159 -22.03 16.05 24.41
N GLY A 160 -21.84 17.35 24.63
CA GLY A 160 -21.06 17.91 25.71
C GLY A 160 -19.56 18.00 25.45
N THR A 161 -19.10 17.66 24.27
CA THR A 161 -17.73 18.00 23.79
C THR A 161 -17.70 19.44 23.28
N TYR A 162 -16.52 19.92 22.88
CA TYR A 162 -16.33 21.27 22.41
C TYR A 162 -15.59 21.29 21.05
N ALA A 163 -15.98 22.24 20.19
CA ALA A 163 -15.24 22.58 18.99
C ALA A 163 -14.49 23.90 19.18
N LEU A 164 -13.31 24.03 18.59
CA LEU A 164 -12.65 25.34 18.44
C LEU A 164 -13.38 26.17 17.38
N ASP A 165 -13.65 27.44 17.69
CA ASP A 165 -14.13 28.41 16.70
C ASP A 165 -12.98 28.81 15.76
N THR A 166 -12.77 28.02 14.71
CA THR A 166 -11.70 28.24 13.75
C THR A 166 -11.89 29.51 12.87
N ALA A 167 -13.01 30.19 12.97
CA ALA A 167 -13.21 31.52 12.39
C ALA A 167 -12.62 32.63 13.30
N ASN A 168 -12.34 32.34 14.58
CA ASN A 168 -11.75 33.27 15.51
C ASN A 168 -10.23 33.42 15.31
N PRO A 169 -9.70 34.65 15.01
CA PRO A 169 -8.26 34.82 14.78
C PRO A 169 -7.37 34.43 15.95
N ASP A 170 -7.81 34.63 17.20
CA ASP A 170 -7.02 34.28 18.39
C ASP A 170 -6.88 32.75 18.52
N VAL A 171 -7.92 32.00 18.13
CA VAL A 171 -7.89 30.52 18.04
C VAL A 171 -6.92 30.08 16.95
N GLN A 172 -6.98 30.72 15.78
CA GLN A 172 -6.06 30.43 14.68
C GLN A 172 -4.61 30.65 15.09
N ASP A 173 -4.30 31.79 15.74
CA ASP A 173 -2.96 32.10 16.23
C ASP A 173 -2.46 31.07 17.23
N ALA A 174 -3.28 30.70 18.21
CA ALA A 174 -2.92 29.73 19.25
C ALA A 174 -2.68 28.32 18.66
N LEU A 175 -3.54 27.87 17.74
CA LEU A 175 -3.39 26.56 17.12
C LEU A 175 -2.18 26.49 16.18
N ILE A 176 -1.95 27.53 15.40
CA ILE A 176 -0.75 27.65 14.55
C ILE A 176 0.52 27.67 15.39
N GLU A 177 0.55 28.43 16.50
CA GLU A 177 1.70 28.48 17.41
C GLU A 177 2.03 27.09 17.99
N VAL A 178 1.05 26.39 18.54
CA VAL A 178 1.30 25.08 19.16
C VAL A 178 1.71 24.02 18.15
N VAL A 179 1.07 23.98 16.99
CA VAL A 179 1.41 23.00 15.94
C VAL A 179 2.75 23.33 15.29
N SER A 180 3.05 24.61 15.03
CA SER A 180 4.36 25.04 14.55
C SER A 180 5.48 24.66 15.51
N GLY A 181 5.25 24.84 16.83
CA GLY A 181 6.19 24.39 17.86
C GLY A 181 6.43 22.89 17.81
N PHE A 182 5.35 22.10 17.65
CA PHE A 182 5.43 20.65 17.55
C PHE A 182 6.26 20.20 16.35
N ILE A 183 5.98 20.72 15.14
CA ILE A 183 6.71 20.33 13.92
C ILE A 183 8.15 20.86 13.87
N GLN A 184 8.47 21.90 14.64
CA GLN A 184 9.87 22.34 14.81
C GLN A 184 10.65 21.41 15.73
N GLN A 185 9.99 20.84 16.72
CA GLN A 185 10.61 19.94 17.71
C GLN A 185 10.72 18.50 17.17
N TYR A 186 9.70 18.04 16.46
CA TYR A 186 9.61 16.66 15.94
C TYR A 186 9.53 16.70 14.41
N GLU A 187 10.39 15.93 13.77
CA GLU A 187 10.50 15.91 12.30
C GLU A 187 9.42 15.02 11.65
N ILE A 188 8.13 15.23 12.01
CA ILE A 188 7.01 14.55 11.36
C ILE A 188 6.87 15.03 9.91
N ASP A 189 6.25 14.18 9.06
CA ASP A 189 6.17 14.37 7.61
C ASP A 189 4.80 14.80 7.14
N GLY A 190 3.79 14.73 8.00
CA GLY A 190 2.43 15.10 7.64
C GLY A 190 1.52 15.40 8.81
N LEU A 191 0.47 16.16 8.51
CA LEU A 191 -0.65 16.46 9.40
C LEU A 191 -1.95 16.14 8.70
N ARG A 192 -2.91 15.59 9.44
CA ARG A 192 -4.29 15.42 9.01
C ARG A 192 -5.21 16.27 9.88
N LEU A 193 -5.96 17.17 9.25
CA LEU A 193 -7.03 17.90 9.93
C LEU A 193 -8.26 17.01 10.05
N GLN A 194 -8.74 16.81 11.26
CA GLN A 194 -9.94 16.02 11.52
C GLN A 194 -11.23 16.84 11.35
N GLU A 195 -12.29 16.19 10.86
CA GLU A 195 -13.59 16.79 10.59
C GLU A 195 -13.47 18.09 9.76
N THR A 196 -12.65 17.99 8.71
CA THR A 196 -12.23 19.12 7.87
C THR A 196 -13.41 19.89 7.28
N GLU A 197 -14.54 19.21 7.03
CA GLU A 197 -15.79 19.79 6.52
C GLU A 197 -16.42 20.82 7.46
N LYS A 198 -16.03 20.84 8.74
CA LYS A 198 -16.52 21.78 9.76
C LYS A 198 -15.61 22.97 9.97
N LEU A 199 -14.42 22.97 9.37
CA LEU A 199 -13.43 24.03 9.56
C LEU A 199 -13.71 25.23 8.67
N ASP A 200 -13.36 26.43 9.17
CA ASP A 200 -13.39 27.65 8.34
C ASP A 200 -12.32 27.54 7.23
N THR A 201 -12.73 27.82 5.99
CA THR A 201 -11.82 27.68 4.83
C THR A 201 -10.67 28.69 4.87
N GLY A 202 -10.90 29.89 5.42
CA GLY A 202 -9.83 30.90 5.62
C GLY A 202 -8.83 30.44 6.65
N PHE A 203 -9.28 29.72 7.69
CA PHE A 203 -8.39 29.07 8.65
C PHE A 203 -7.53 27.99 7.96
N ILE A 204 -8.13 27.11 7.17
CA ILE A 204 -7.38 26.04 6.48
C ILE A 204 -6.26 26.63 5.61
N THR A 205 -6.58 27.64 4.80
CA THR A 205 -5.58 28.32 3.94
C THR A 205 -4.45 28.94 4.77
N ARG A 206 -4.80 29.74 5.79
CA ARG A 206 -3.84 30.40 6.66
C ARG A 206 -2.98 29.39 7.42
N PHE A 207 -3.60 28.36 8.01
CA PHE A 207 -2.91 27.29 8.74
C PHE A 207 -1.90 26.58 7.83
N SER A 208 -2.31 26.25 6.61
CA SER A 208 -1.43 25.63 5.63
C SER A 208 -0.21 26.48 5.28
N GLU A 209 -0.43 27.76 4.98
CA GLU A 209 0.66 28.68 4.64
C GLU A 209 1.68 28.78 5.77
N GLU A 210 1.21 28.99 7.02
CA GLU A 210 2.09 29.16 8.18
C GLU A 210 2.83 27.84 8.52
N ILE A 211 2.13 26.70 8.54
CA ILE A 211 2.73 25.39 8.83
C ILE A 211 3.77 25.01 7.77
N LYS A 212 3.43 25.12 6.48
CA LYS A 212 4.36 24.80 5.39
C LYS A 212 5.53 25.79 5.31
N SER A 213 5.39 27.01 5.85
CA SER A 213 6.52 27.94 5.99
C SER A 213 7.57 27.47 7.01
N VAL A 214 7.15 26.68 8.01
CA VAL A 214 8.05 26.10 9.02
C VAL A 214 8.77 24.87 8.48
N ARG A 215 8.03 23.98 7.82
CA ARG A 215 8.54 22.74 7.22
C ARG A 215 7.64 22.31 6.06
N ASP A 216 8.26 21.86 4.98
CA ASP A 216 7.54 21.22 3.87
C ASP A 216 7.05 19.83 4.30
N ILE A 217 5.75 19.73 4.58
CA ILE A 217 5.06 18.52 5.05
C ILE A 217 3.73 18.34 4.34
N TYR A 218 3.23 17.13 4.29
CA TYR A 218 1.89 16.85 3.79
C TYR A 218 0.83 17.42 4.74
N LEU A 219 -0.19 18.07 4.19
CA LEU A 219 -1.35 18.53 4.93
C LEU A 219 -2.63 18.03 4.25
N ILE A 220 -3.34 17.10 4.88
CA ILE A 220 -4.54 16.47 4.32
C ILE A 220 -5.77 16.69 5.21
N GLY A 221 -6.95 16.52 4.60
CA GLY A 221 -8.23 16.51 5.30
C GLY A 221 -8.85 15.12 5.32
N ASP A 222 -9.55 14.76 6.41
CA ASP A 222 -10.17 13.44 6.62
C ASP A 222 -11.62 13.34 6.12
N ALA A 223 -12.15 14.41 5.54
CA ALA A 223 -13.55 14.50 5.13
C ALA A 223 -13.75 14.31 3.63
N GLU A 224 -14.87 13.69 3.26
CA GLU A 224 -15.37 13.69 1.89
C GLU A 224 -15.84 15.11 1.52
N MET A 225 -15.03 15.81 0.73
CA MET A 225 -15.31 17.19 0.32
C MET A 225 -14.58 17.56 -0.96
N GLU A 226 -14.98 18.69 -1.56
CA GLU A 226 -14.21 19.26 -2.68
C GLU A 226 -12.85 19.79 -2.19
N PRO A 227 -11.81 19.76 -3.03
CA PRO A 227 -10.48 20.27 -2.68
C PRO A 227 -10.51 21.71 -2.18
N VAL A 228 -9.78 21.99 -1.11
CA VAL A 228 -9.64 23.33 -0.52
C VAL A 228 -8.20 23.78 -0.66
N GLU A 229 -8.02 25.05 -1.00
CA GLU A 229 -6.69 25.67 -1.10
C GLU A 229 -5.92 25.52 0.22
N GLY A 230 -4.72 24.99 0.13
CA GLY A 230 -3.85 24.74 1.27
C GLY A 230 -3.75 23.28 1.66
N LEU A 231 -4.75 22.45 1.38
CA LEU A 231 -4.67 20.99 1.58
C LEU A 231 -4.07 20.31 0.34
N ASP A 232 -3.17 19.36 0.56
CA ASP A 232 -2.60 18.56 -0.51
C ASP A 232 -3.60 17.51 -1.02
N ALA A 233 -4.45 16.98 -0.13
CA ALA A 233 -5.52 16.06 -0.51
C ALA A 233 -6.68 16.08 0.50
N VAL A 234 -7.87 15.72 0.03
CA VAL A 234 -9.08 15.45 0.81
C VAL A 234 -9.71 14.15 0.33
N VAL A 235 -10.62 13.58 1.12
CA VAL A 235 -11.28 12.32 0.72
C VAL A 235 -12.23 12.56 -0.44
N LEU A 236 -12.17 11.71 -1.46
CA LEU A 236 -13.05 11.76 -2.63
C LEU A 236 -14.51 11.57 -2.21
N PRO A 237 -15.40 12.51 -2.54
CA PRO A 237 -16.83 12.38 -2.23
C PRO A 237 -17.45 11.10 -2.78
N GLY A 238 -18.18 10.36 -1.93
CA GLY A 238 -18.88 9.14 -2.28
C GLY A 238 -17.99 7.90 -2.43
N VAL A 239 -16.68 7.99 -2.14
CA VAL A 239 -15.76 6.88 -2.35
C VAL A 239 -16.07 5.67 -1.47
N GLU A 240 -16.32 5.89 -0.16
CA GLU A 240 -16.66 4.80 0.75
C GLU A 240 -17.97 4.12 0.34
N GLU A 241 -19.00 4.89 0.06
CA GLU A 241 -20.31 4.37 -0.32
C GLU A 241 -20.23 3.55 -1.62
N THR A 242 -19.56 4.08 -2.65
CA THR A 242 -19.47 3.42 -3.96
C THR A 242 -18.68 2.13 -3.88
N LEU A 243 -17.49 2.14 -3.26
CA LEU A 243 -16.66 0.94 -3.10
C LEU A 243 -17.37 -0.12 -2.25
N ARG A 244 -17.97 0.26 -1.13
CA ARG A 244 -18.69 -0.65 -0.24
C ARG A 244 -19.89 -1.27 -0.93
N ASN A 245 -20.70 -0.49 -1.63
CA ASN A 245 -21.86 -1.00 -2.38
C ASN A 245 -21.43 -1.96 -3.50
N SER A 246 -20.35 -1.67 -4.20
CA SER A 246 -19.84 -2.50 -5.29
C SER A 246 -19.25 -3.83 -4.79
N TYR A 247 -18.54 -3.82 -3.64
CA TYR A 247 -17.76 -4.99 -3.21
C TYR A 247 -18.34 -5.77 -2.02
N LYS A 248 -19.45 -5.35 -1.39
CA LYS A 248 -20.06 -6.09 -0.27
C LYS A 248 -20.49 -7.51 -0.62
N ASN A 249 -20.83 -7.79 -1.90
CA ASN A 249 -21.11 -9.13 -2.40
C ASN A 249 -20.82 -9.21 -3.91
N PHE A 250 -20.94 -10.41 -4.51
CA PHE A 250 -20.92 -10.59 -5.96
C PHE A 250 -22.21 -10.09 -6.60
N ASP A 251 -22.21 -9.87 -7.93
CA ASP A 251 -23.33 -9.38 -8.72
C ASP A 251 -23.94 -8.06 -8.19
N GLN A 252 -23.12 -7.21 -7.54
CA GLN A 252 -23.52 -5.87 -7.17
C GLN A 252 -23.33 -4.90 -8.34
N ASP A 253 -24.07 -3.79 -8.29
CA ASP A 253 -23.92 -2.70 -9.25
C ASP A 253 -22.53 -2.06 -9.14
N THR A 254 -21.80 -2.04 -10.24
CA THR A 254 -20.46 -1.46 -10.38
C THR A 254 -20.43 -0.25 -11.33
N SER A 255 -21.60 0.15 -11.85
CA SER A 255 -21.72 1.23 -12.83
C SER A 255 -21.22 2.60 -12.34
N GLY A 256 -21.13 2.82 -11.03
CA GLY A 256 -20.56 4.03 -10.44
C GLY A 256 -19.04 4.06 -10.38
N LEU A 257 -18.36 2.90 -10.55
CA LEU A 257 -16.89 2.82 -10.43
C LEU A 257 -16.13 3.61 -11.51
N PRO A 258 -16.54 3.65 -12.80
CA PRO A 258 -15.88 4.48 -13.80
C PRO A 258 -15.82 5.96 -13.41
N GLU A 259 -16.96 6.56 -13.07
CA GLU A 259 -17.02 7.97 -12.65
C GLU A 259 -16.21 8.23 -11.38
N LEU A 260 -16.26 7.30 -10.42
CA LEU A 260 -15.45 7.40 -9.22
C LEU A 260 -13.95 7.44 -9.54
N MET A 261 -13.47 6.55 -10.41
CA MET A 261 -12.05 6.47 -10.80
C MET A 261 -11.60 7.72 -11.58
N GLU A 262 -12.42 8.24 -12.48
CA GLU A 262 -12.14 9.46 -13.25
C GLU A 262 -11.96 10.70 -12.34
N ASN A 263 -12.63 10.72 -11.18
CA ASN A 263 -12.58 11.84 -10.23
C ASN A 263 -11.58 11.63 -9.08
N ALA A 264 -10.82 10.55 -9.06
CA ALA A 264 -10.00 10.16 -7.92
C ALA A 264 -8.59 10.77 -7.90
N GLU A 265 -8.10 11.28 -9.02
CA GLU A 265 -6.75 11.86 -9.11
C GLU A 265 -6.54 12.98 -8.09
N GLY A 266 -5.42 12.91 -7.35
CA GLY A 266 -5.07 13.89 -6.30
C GLY A 266 -5.95 13.84 -5.04
N LYS A 267 -6.82 12.83 -4.89
CA LYS A 267 -7.71 12.70 -3.74
C LYS A 267 -7.43 11.42 -2.95
N LEU A 268 -7.74 11.44 -1.66
CA LEU A 268 -7.68 10.26 -0.81
C LEU A 268 -8.82 9.31 -1.18
N ILE A 269 -8.50 8.04 -1.31
CA ILE A 269 -9.47 6.97 -1.61
C ILE A 269 -9.42 5.92 -0.52
N GLN A 270 -10.57 5.53 0.01
CA GLN A 270 -10.69 4.60 1.12
C GLN A 270 -12.03 3.86 1.08
N ALA A 271 -12.09 2.66 1.65
CA ALA A 271 -13.33 1.91 1.80
C ALA A 271 -13.79 1.84 3.26
N ASP A 272 -12.85 1.96 4.17
CA ASP A 272 -13.04 2.09 5.62
C ASP A 272 -12.32 3.35 6.13
N SER A 273 -12.85 3.96 7.17
CA SER A 273 -12.22 5.08 7.87
C SER A 273 -12.35 4.93 9.38
N LEU A 274 -11.50 5.66 10.14
CA LEU A 274 -11.59 5.73 11.60
C LEU A 274 -12.86 6.47 12.10
N ARG A 275 -13.75 6.86 11.19
CA ARG A 275 -15.00 7.60 11.49
C ARG A 275 -16.24 6.70 11.45
N GLY A 276 -16.14 5.45 10.98
CA GLY A 276 -17.32 4.66 10.65
C GLY A 276 -17.24 3.16 10.98
N SER A 277 -18.17 2.46 10.36
CA SER A 277 -18.21 0.99 10.35
C SER A 277 -17.22 0.40 9.38
N ARG A 278 -16.87 -0.87 9.55
CA ARG A 278 -16.04 -1.63 8.62
C ARG A 278 -16.85 -2.16 7.44
N ILE A 279 -16.30 -2.15 6.23
CA ILE A 279 -16.91 -2.79 5.05
C ILE A 279 -17.18 -4.28 5.27
N THR A 280 -16.35 -4.95 6.07
CA THR A 280 -16.55 -6.36 6.44
C THR A 280 -17.89 -6.59 7.13
N SER A 281 -18.43 -5.59 7.83
CA SER A 281 -19.79 -5.64 8.38
C SER A 281 -20.85 -5.72 7.27
N ASP A 282 -20.70 -4.91 6.23
CA ASP A 282 -21.61 -4.91 5.07
C ASP A 282 -21.50 -6.22 4.29
N ILE A 283 -20.27 -6.73 4.13
CA ILE A 283 -20.01 -8.03 3.47
C ILE A 283 -20.72 -9.15 4.23
N VAL A 284 -20.60 -9.19 5.56
CA VAL A 284 -21.25 -10.21 6.39
C VAL A 284 -22.78 -10.10 6.34
N GLU A 285 -23.33 -8.89 6.40
CA GLU A 285 -24.77 -8.65 6.26
C GLU A 285 -25.31 -9.07 4.89
N ALA A 286 -24.54 -8.83 3.84
CA ALA A 286 -24.85 -9.26 2.48
C ALA A 286 -24.57 -10.75 2.24
N GLN A 287 -24.12 -11.52 3.26
CA GLN A 287 -23.75 -12.93 3.18
C GLN A 287 -22.57 -13.21 2.24
N GLY A 288 -21.71 -12.22 2.00
CA GLY A 288 -20.45 -12.35 1.30
C GLY A 288 -19.37 -13.03 2.16
N PHE A 289 -18.29 -13.50 1.54
CA PHE A 289 -17.13 -14.04 2.24
C PHE A 289 -16.02 -12.96 2.32
N PRO A 290 -15.73 -12.38 3.52
CA PRO A 290 -14.88 -11.22 3.65
C PRO A 290 -13.51 -11.33 2.96
N PRO A 291 -12.70 -12.40 3.13
CA PRO A 291 -11.39 -12.47 2.48
C PRO A 291 -11.44 -12.34 0.95
N THR A 292 -12.40 -13.00 0.30
CA THR A 292 -12.55 -12.90 -1.17
C THR A 292 -12.98 -11.50 -1.59
N ARG A 293 -13.96 -10.91 -0.89
CA ARG A 293 -14.47 -9.57 -1.19
C ARG A 293 -13.39 -8.50 -1.00
N MET A 294 -12.63 -8.60 0.10
CA MET A 294 -11.53 -7.68 0.41
C MET A 294 -10.40 -7.78 -0.63
N ARG A 295 -10.11 -8.96 -1.19
CA ARG A 295 -9.12 -9.07 -2.27
C ARG A 295 -9.52 -8.29 -3.53
N LEU A 296 -10.79 -8.38 -3.96
CA LEU A 296 -11.29 -7.60 -5.10
C LEU A 296 -11.23 -6.11 -4.81
N LEU A 297 -11.69 -5.71 -3.62
CA LEU A 297 -11.63 -4.33 -3.16
C LEU A 297 -10.21 -3.77 -3.16
N PHE A 298 -9.24 -4.49 -2.56
CA PHE A 298 -7.85 -4.02 -2.52
C PHE A 298 -7.20 -3.97 -3.90
N THR A 299 -7.57 -4.89 -4.81
CA THR A 299 -7.10 -4.78 -6.19
C THR A 299 -7.59 -3.48 -6.82
N GLN A 300 -8.88 -3.12 -6.64
CA GLN A 300 -9.41 -1.84 -7.10
C GLN A 300 -8.71 -0.66 -6.41
N LEU A 301 -8.69 -0.63 -5.08
CA LEU A 301 -8.21 0.49 -4.27
C LEU A 301 -6.74 0.83 -4.54
N LEU A 302 -5.88 -0.19 -4.71
CA LEU A 302 -4.44 0.00 -4.86
C LEU A 302 -3.98 0.16 -6.32
N THR A 303 -4.88 0.03 -7.30
CA THR A 303 -4.54 0.16 -8.73
C THR A 303 -5.30 1.27 -9.45
N MET A 304 -6.41 1.78 -8.88
CA MET A 304 -7.11 2.95 -9.43
C MET A 304 -6.32 4.24 -9.15
N PRO A 305 -6.61 5.36 -9.84
CA PRO A 305 -6.10 6.67 -9.47
C PRO A 305 -6.45 7.06 -8.03
N GLY A 306 -5.68 7.98 -7.46
CA GLY A 306 -5.87 8.50 -6.11
C GLY A 306 -4.85 7.95 -5.11
N ILE A 307 -4.93 8.47 -3.88
CA ILE A 307 -4.03 8.19 -2.76
C ILE A 307 -4.73 7.19 -1.84
N PRO A 308 -4.36 5.90 -1.85
CA PRO A 308 -5.05 4.90 -1.05
C PRO A 308 -4.77 5.08 0.45
N VAL A 309 -5.85 5.08 1.24
CA VAL A 309 -5.82 5.02 2.70
C VAL A 309 -6.42 3.69 3.15
N VAL A 310 -5.65 2.91 3.89
CA VAL A 310 -6.08 1.62 4.43
C VAL A 310 -6.07 1.69 5.95
N GLN A 311 -7.23 1.53 6.55
CA GLN A 311 -7.37 1.48 8.00
C GLN A 311 -6.83 0.17 8.55
N TYR A 312 -6.07 0.22 9.67
CA TYR A 312 -5.57 -0.97 10.37
C TYR A 312 -6.68 -2.00 10.59
N GLY A 313 -6.33 -3.27 10.49
CA GLY A 313 -7.28 -4.37 10.62
C GLY A 313 -8.02 -4.74 9.33
N SER A 314 -8.05 -3.86 8.30
CA SER A 314 -8.64 -4.20 7.00
C SER A 314 -7.84 -5.30 6.29
N GLU A 315 -6.52 -5.38 6.51
CA GLU A 315 -5.62 -6.44 6.01
C GLU A 315 -5.89 -7.83 6.61
N ILE A 316 -6.66 -7.89 7.68
CA ILE A 316 -7.12 -9.12 8.32
C ILE A 316 -8.64 -9.29 8.27
N ALA A 317 -9.32 -8.48 7.47
CA ALA A 317 -10.78 -8.42 7.36
C ALA A 317 -11.47 -8.23 8.73
N MET A 318 -10.93 -7.36 9.58
CA MET A 318 -11.50 -7.00 10.89
C MET A 318 -12.93 -6.52 10.71
N ASN A 319 -13.84 -6.95 11.59
CA ASN A 319 -15.25 -6.59 11.54
C ASN A 319 -15.60 -5.52 12.58
N GLY A 320 -16.69 -4.79 12.35
CA GLY A 320 -17.26 -3.82 13.30
C GLY A 320 -18.37 -2.99 12.66
N LYS A 321 -19.54 -2.95 13.31
CA LYS A 321 -20.75 -2.29 12.77
C LYS A 321 -20.82 -0.80 13.04
N SER A 322 -20.18 -0.34 14.09
CA SER A 322 -20.25 1.05 14.56
C SER A 322 -19.08 1.36 15.46
N LEU A 323 -18.84 2.62 15.74
CA LEU A 323 -17.96 3.05 16.82
C LEU A 323 -18.59 2.74 18.18
N PRO A 324 -17.81 2.29 19.15
CA PRO A 324 -16.37 1.96 19.12
C PRO A 324 -16.05 0.52 18.67
N GLU A 325 -17.03 -0.29 18.31
CA GLU A 325 -16.87 -1.71 17.97
C GLU A 325 -16.03 -1.94 16.68
N SER A 326 -15.95 -0.94 15.79
CA SER A 326 -15.10 -0.95 14.61
C SER A 326 -13.62 -0.73 14.93
N HIS A 327 -13.28 -0.31 16.14
CA HIS A 327 -11.95 -0.07 16.66
C HIS A 327 -11.48 -1.20 17.58
N GLN A 328 -11.50 -2.44 17.09
CA GLN A 328 -11.02 -3.57 17.87
C GLN A 328 -9.50 -3.55 18.00
N LEU A 329 -9.00 -4.17 19.07
CA LEU A 329 -7.56 -4.43 19.22
C LEU A 329 -7.08 -5.34 18.08
N LEU A 330 -5.98 -4.97 17.42
CA LEU A 330 -5.43 -5.73 16.32
C LEU A 330 -4.95 -7.11 16.77
N ASN A 331 -5.35 -8.16 16.05
CA ASN A 331 -4.94 -9.52 16.31
C ASN A 331 -4.28 -10.12 15.06
N MET A 332 -2.97 -10.22 15.07
CA MET A 332 -2.16 -10.72 13.95
C MET A 332 -2.11 -12.26 13.83
N ALA A 333 -2.81 -12.99 14.72
CA ALA A 333 -2.88 -14.46 14.65
C ALA A 333 -3.94 -14.93 13.63
N VAL A 334 -3.79 -14.55 12.38
CA VAL A 334 -4.74 -14.76 11.27
C VAL A 334 -4.06 -15.33 10.04
N ASP A 335 -4.85 -15.71 9.03
CA ASP A 335 -4.37 -16.09 7.71
C ASP A 335 -3.71 -14.88 7.01
N LYS A 336 -2.55 -15.10 6.42
CA LYS A 336 -1.74 -14.05 5.77
C LYS A 336 -2.07 -13.82 4.30
N GLU A 337 -3.00 -14.57 3.72
CA GLU A 337 -3.30 -14.51 2.29
C GLU A 337 -3.69 -13.09 1.82
N LEU A 338 -4.50 -12.38 2.62
CA LEU A 338 -4.91 -11.02 2.32
C LEU A 338 -3.76 -10.03 2.52
N ILE A 339 -2.94 -10.21 3.55
CA ILE A 339 -1.73 -9.42 3.81
C ILE A 339 -0.76 -9.56 2.62
N ASP A 340 -0.51 -10.79 2.17
CA ASP A 340 0.38 -11.04 1.02
C ASP A 340 -0.18 -10.42 -0.28
N HIS A 341 -1.50 -10.40 -0.44
CA HIS A 341 -2.15 -9.74 -1.58
C HIS A 341 -1.92 -8.23 -1.57
N ILE A 342 -2.13 -7.57 -0.43
CA ILE A 342 -1.86 -6.13 -0.24
C ILE A 342 -0.39 -5.82 -0.48
N LYS A 343 0.52 -6.62 0.10
CA LYS A 343 1.96 -6.50 -0.09
C LYS A 343 2.36 -6.53 -1.57
N ASN A 344 1.80 -7.46 -2.34
CA ASN A 344 2.09 -7.59 -3.77
C ASN A 344 1.56 -6.37 -4.55
N LEU A 345 0.35 -5.90 -4.25
CA LEU A 345 -0.24 -4.72 -4.90
C LEU A 345 0.52 -3.44 -4.57
N ASN A 346 0.84 -3.20 -3.29
CA ASN A 346 1.62 -2.02 -2.89
C ASN A 346 3.04 -2.06 -3.46
N SER A 347 3.70 -3.22 -3.46
CA SER A 347 5.01 -3.38 -4.10
C SER A 347 4.95 -3.04 -5.58
N LEU A 348 3.88 -3.48 -6.26
CA LEU A 348 3.65 -3.15 -7.65
C LEU A 348 3.43 -1.64 -7.82
N ARG A 349 2.52 -1.02 -7.05
CA ARG A 349 2.24 0.42 -7.08
C ARG A 349 3.51 1.24 -6.83
N ASN A 350 4.30 0.88 -5.82
CA ASN A 350 5.53 1.59 -5.48
C ASN A 350 6.59 1.51 -6.60
N SER A 351 6.62 0.44 -7.37
CA SER A 351 7.55 0.26 -8.48
C SER A 351 7.05 0.78 -9.83
N SER A 352 5.75 1.14 -9.93
CA SER A 352 5.10 1.55 -11.17
C SER A 352 4.58 2.99 -11.08
N GLU A 353 5.17 3.90 -11.83
CA GLU A 353 4.67 5.26 -11.97
C GLU A 353 3.28 5.28 -12.64
N ALA A 354 3.04 4.41 -13.62
CA ALA A 354 1.73 4.31 -14.28
C ALA A 354 0.60 3.98 -13.30
N LEU A 355 0.86 3.17 -12.27
CA LEU A 355 -0.15 2.86 -11.24
C LEU A 355 -0.32 3.98 -10.21
N ARG A 356 0.72 4.80 -9.96
CA ARG A 356 0.61 5.94 -9.06
C ARG A 356 -0.10 7.12 -9.74
N THR A 357 0.49 7.63 -10.81
CA THR A 357 0.11 8.90 -11.45
C THR A 357 -0.19 8.79 -12.95
N GLY A 358 -0.18 7.57 -13.54
CA GLY A 358 -0.43 7.37 -14.95
C GLY A 358 -1.90 7.59 -15.35
N GLU A 359 -2.12 7.68 -16.66
CA GLU A 359 -3.46 7.86 -17.25
C GLU A 359 -4.38 6.67 -16.96
N LEU A 360 -5.66 6.95 -16.79
CA LEU A 360 -6.74 5.98 -16.65
C LEU A 360 -7.53 5.88 -17.96
N GLU A 361 -7.82 4.66 -18.39
CA GLU A 361 -8.82 4.39 -19.42
C GLU A 361 -9.71 3.21 -19.00
N VAL A 362 -11.01 3.44 -18.84
CA VAL A 362 -11.96 2.35 -18.57
C VAL A 362 -12.32 1.67 -19.89
N ILE A 363 -11.89 0.42 -20.04
CA ILE A 363 -12.09 -0.37 -21.25
C ILE A 363 -13.49 -1.01 -21.26
N HIS A 364 -13.94 -1.50 -20.10
CA HIS A 364 -15.21 -2.20 -19.97
C HIS A 364 -15.74 -2.16 -18.55
N GLU A 365 -17.03 -1.91 -18.40
CA GLU A 365 -17.80 -2.12 -17.18
C GLU A 365 -19.21 -2.58 -17.56
N GLU A 366 -19.57 -3.79 -17.12
CA GLU A 366 -20.93 -4.34 -17.27
C GLU A 366 -21.15 -5.47 -16.25
N ASP A 367 -22.20 -5.37 -15.45
CA ASP A 367 -22.65 -6.42 -14.53
C ASP A 367 -21.52 -6.97 -13.61
N GLY A 368 -20.71 -6.11 -13.02
CA GLY A 368 -19.61 -6.51 -12.15
C GLY A 368 -18.36 -6.99 -12.87
N TRP A 369 -18.29 -6.87 -14.18
CA TRP A 369 -17.10 -7.15 -14.97
C TRP A 369 -16.42 -5.84 -15.35
N LEU A 370 -15.37 -5.46 -14.62
CA LEU A 370 -14.65 -4.21 -14.79
C LEU A 370 -13.26 -4.46 -15.36
N ILE A 371 -12.90 -3.76 -16.43
CA ILE A 371 -11.56 -3.76 -17.02
C ILE A 371 -11.14 -2.33 -17.27
N TYR A 372 -9.97 -1.96 -16.79
CA TYR A 372 -9.38 -0.64 -17.03
C TYR A 372 -7.88 -0.73 -17.26
N LYS A 373 -7.35 0.29 -17.90
CA LYS A 373 -5.94 0.47 -18.20
C LYS A 373 -5.35 1.60 -17.37
N ARG A 374 -4.15 1.38 -16.84
CA ARG A 374 -3.28 2.41 -16.27
C ARG A 374 -2.01 2.43 -17.11
N SER A 375 -1.61 3.60 -17.60
CA SER A 375 -0.46 3.71 -18.51
C SER A 375 0.25 5.05 -18.43
N ASN A 376 1.52 5.04 -18.77
CA ASN A 376 2.33 6.20 -19.10
C ASN A 376 3.17 5.87 -20.35
N ASP A 377 4.15 6.71 -20.68
CA ASP A 377 5.01 6.51 -21.84
C ASP A 377 5.89 5.24 -21.78
N GLU A 378 6.12 4.70 -20.57
CA GLU A 378 7.07 3.61 -20.35
C GLU A 378 6.40 2.25 -20.14
N GLU A 379 5.23 2.22 -19.49
CA GLU A 379 4.55 0.99 -19.07
C GLU A 379 3.03 1.06 -19.20
N THR A 380 2.42 -0.11 -19.34
CA THR A 380 0.96 -0.27 -19.41
C THR A 380 0.52 -1.46 -18.57
N TRP A 381 -0.51 -1.23 -17.77
CA TRP A 381 -1.17 -2.21 -16.93
C TRP A 381 -2.63 -2.36 -17.31
N ILE A 382 -3.11 -3.60 -17.38
CA ILE A 382 -4.55 -3.91 -17.52
C ILE A 382 -5.01 -4.56 -16.24
N ILE A 383 -5.98 -3.97 -15.61
CA ILE A 383 -6.61 -4.49 -14.40
C ILE A 383 -7.98 -5.05 -14.79
N ALA A 384 -8.23 -6.30 -14.46
CA ALA A 384 -9.48 -6.98 -14.72
C ALA A 384 -10.06 -7.51 -13.40
N ILE A 385 -11.29 -7.12 -13.06
CA ILE A 385 -11.99 -7.49 -11.82
C ILE A 385 -13.32 -8.13 -12.18
N ASN A 386 -13.46 -9.42 -11.90
CA ASN A 386 -14.71 -10.14 -12.05
C ASN A 386 -15.45 -10.23 -10.71
N ASN A 387 -16.31 -9.25 -10.45
CA ASN A 387 -17.18 -9.18 -9.28
C ASN A 387 -18.50 -9.94 -9.48
N SER A 388 -18.59 -10.85 -10.46
CA SER A 388 -19.81 -11.60 -10.74
C SER A 388 -19.76 -13.05 -10.23
N SER A 389 -20.93 -13.70 -10.16
CA SER A 389 -21.08 -15.11 -9.76
C SER A 389 -20.71 -16.11 -10.85
N SER A 390 -20.23 -15.64 -12.03
CA SER A 390 -19.92 -16.50 -13.18
C SER A 390 -18.57 -16.14 -13.79
N THR A 391 -17.96 -17.11 -14.50
CA THR A 391 -16.77 -16.86 -15.31
C THR A 391 -17.09 -15.85 -16.41
N ARG A 392 -16.27 -14.80 -16.54
CA ARG A 392 -16.41 -13.74 -17.54
C ARG A 392 -15.23 -13.76 -18.50
N ASN A 393 -15.47 -13.28 -19.71
CA ASN A 393 -14.40 -13.06 -20.68
C ASN A 393 -14.64 -11.76 -21.45
N PHE A 394 -13.54 -11.13 -21.84
CA PHE A 394 -13.54 -9.94 -22.66
C PHE A 394 -12.40 -9.99 -23.67
N THR A 395 -12.62 -9.40 -24.85
CA THR A 395 -11.60 -9.34 -25.90
C THR A 395 -11.16 -7.89 -26.07
N ILE A 396 -9.89 -7.63 -25.76
CA ILE A 396 -9.25 -6.32 -25.94
C ILE A 396 -8.63 -6.28 -27.33
N SER A 397 -8.89 -5.21 -28.06
CA SER A 397 -8.31 -5.00 -29.41
C SER A 397 -6.83 -4.70 -29.33
N ALA A 398 -6.07 -5.12 -30.35
CA ALA A 398 -4.68 -4.69 -30.50
C ALA A 398 -4.54 -3.16 -30.70
N ASP A 399 -5.59 -2.47 -31.09
CA ASP A 399 -5.57 -1.00 -31.22
C ASP A 399 -5.46 -0.31 -29.84
N GLU A 400 -5.88 -0.98 -28.75
CA GLU A 400 -5.85 -0.42 -27.39
C GLU A 400 -4.54 -0.66 -26.64
N ILE A 401 -3.87 -1.80 -26.90
CA ILE A 401 -2.65 -2.20 -26.15
C ILE A 401 -1.44 -2.49 -27.03
N GLY A 402 -1.58 -2.39 -28.35
CA GLY A 402 -0.54 -2.67 -29.33
C GLY A 402 -0.52 -4.11 -29.84
N SER A 403 0.08 -4.31 -31.02
CA SER A 403 0.31 -5.64 -31.59
C SER A 403 1.60 -6.27 -31.05
N ASP A 404 1.72 -7.59 -31.15
CA ASP A 404 2.89 -8.36 -30.72
C ASP A 404 3.20 -8.18 -29.21
N LYS A 405 2.14 -8.01 -28.38
CA LYS A 405 2.23 -7.92 -26.94
C LYS A 405 1.79 -9.23 -26.27
N GLN A 406 2.11 -9.35 -25.00
CA GLN A 406 1.51 -10.35 -24.10
C GLN A 406 1.16 -9.67 -22.78
N LEU A 407 0.07 -10.12 -22.16
CA LEU A 407 -0.32 -9.68 -20.84
C LEU A 407 0.16 -10.73 -19.84
N GLN A 408 1.00 -10.33 -18.91
CA GLN A 408 1.54 -11.20 -17.87
C GLN A 408 0.83 -10.90 -16.54
N GLY A 409 0.04 -11.85 -16.06
CA GLY A 409 -0.68 -11.75 -14.78
C GLY A 409 0.25 -11.81 -13.59
N LEU A 410 -0.09 -11.05 -12.55
CA LEU A 410 0.69 -10.95 -11.31
C LEU A 410 0.34 -12.05 -10.32
N PHE A 411 -0.96 -12.38 -10.16
CA PHE A 411 -1.46 -13.27 -9.11
C PHE A 411 -1.54 -14.73 -9.57
N GLU A 412 -2.20 -14.98 -10.69
CA GLU A 412 -2.40 -16.35 -11.21
C GLU A 412 -1.26 -16.79 -12.15
N ASN A 413 -0.29 -15.92 -12.43
CA ASN A 413 0.80 -16.14 -13.39
C ASN A 413 0.31 -16.49 -14.81
N ASP A 414 -0.88 -16.09 -15.14
CA ASP A 414 -1.46 -16.30 -16.46
C ASP A 414 -0.78 -15.44 -17.51
N ILE A 415 -0.63 -15.99 -18.70
CA ILE A 415 -0.07 -15.26 -19.85
C ILE A 415 -1.12 -15.25 -20.95
N VAL A 416 -1.70 -14.08 -21.21
CA VAL A 416 -2.58 -13.86 -22.34
C VAL A 416 -1.74 -13.41 -23.55
N ARG A 417 -1.84 -14.14 -24.66
CA ARG A 417 -1.16 -13.83 -25.91
C ARG A 417 -2.13 -13.38 -26.97
N GLN A 418 -1.60 -12.66 -27.96
CA GLN A 418 -2.36 -12.24 -29.11
C GLN A 418 -2.91 -13.46 -29.86
N GLU A 419 -4.22 -13.47 -30.12
CA GLU A 419 -4.88 -14.48 -30.92
C GLU A 419 -4.62 -14.28 -32.43
N ALA A 420 -4.98 -15.25 -33.26
CA ALA A 420 -4.78 -15.18 -34.71
C ALA A 420 -5.57 -14.04 -35.41
N ASN A 421 -6.62 -13.52 -34.77
CA ASN A 421 -7.39 -12.36 -35.22
C ASN A 421 -6.76 -11.02 -34.84
N GLY A 422 -5.68 -11.04 -34.07
CA GLY A 422 -4.99 -9.84 -33.62
C GLY A 422 -5.40 -9.31 -32.24
N ASP A 423 -6.37 -9.94 -31.57
CA ASP A 423 -6.92 -9.48 -30.30
C ASP A 423 -6.36 -10.27 -29.11
N TYR A 424 -6.68 -9.81 -27.89
CA TYR A 424 -6.27 -10.44 -26.63
C TYR A 424 -7.52 -10.83 -25.82
N LYS A 425 -7.66 -12.10 -25.49
CA LYS A 425 -8.82 -12.60 -24.76
C LYS A 425 -8.48 -12.85 -23.29
N ILE A 426 -9.01 -11.99 -22.39
CA ILE A 426 -8.96 -12.18 -20.95
C ILE A 426 -10.14 -13.03 -20.52
N THR A 427 -9.89 -14.00 -19.66
CA THR A 427 -10.95 -14.82 -19.04
C THR A 427 -10.63 -14.98 -17.57
N LEU A 428 -11.53 -14.54 -16.69
CA LEU A 428 -11.41 -14.73 -15.24
C LEU A 428 -12.59 -15.54 -14.70
N ASP A 429 -12.30 -16.42 -13.78
CA ASP A 429 -13.34 -17.10 -13.00
C ASP A 429 -14.07 -16.09 -12.09
N ARG A 430 -15.20 -16.54 -11.54
CA ARG A 430 -16.03 -15.73 -10.64
C ARG A 430 -15.22 -15.23 -9.44
N GLU A 431 -15.47 -13.99 -9.01
CA GLU A 431 -14.91 -13.42 -7.80
C GLU A 431 -13.35 -13.40 -7.79
N ILE A 432 -12.74 -13.18 -8.96
CA ILE A 432 -11.28 -13.06 -9.14
C ILE A 432 -10.94 -11.71 -9.75
N ALA A 433 -9.83 -11.15 -9.31
CA ALA A 433 -9.18 -10.01 -9.93
C ALA A 433 -7.76 -10.38 -10.35
N GLU A 434 -7.33 -9.83 -11.49
CA GLU A 434 -5.97 -10.00 -11.99
C GLU A 434 -5.42 -8.68 -12.51
N THR A 435 -4.14 -8.45 -12.30
CA THR A 435 -3.41 -7.28 -12.78
C THR A 435 -2.36 -7.75 -13.78
N PHE A 436 -2.50 -7.33 -15.03
CA PHE A 436 -1.63 -7.75 -16.13
C PHE A 436 -0.65 -6.65 -16.52
N HIS A 437 0.63 -6.97 -16.56
CA HIS A 437 1.63 -6.14 -17.19
C HIS A 437 1.63 -6.40 -18.71
N VAL A 438 1.49 -5.34 -19.50
CA VAL A 438 1.58 -5.42 -20.97
C VAL A 438 3.04 -5.32 -21.38
N ILE A 439 3.59 -6.40 -21.90
CA ILE A 439 5.00 -6.47 -22.34
C ILE A 439 5.09 -6.97 -23.78
N ASP A 440 6.20 -6.69 -24.43
CA ASP A 440 6.46 -7.24 -25.78
C ASP A 440 6.46 -8.76 -25.75
N GLU A 441 5.83 -9.41 -26.75
CA GLU A 441 5.88 -10.85 -26.86
C GLU A 441 7.33 -11.29 -27.04
N ARG A 442 7.85 -11.97 -26.02
CA ARG A 442 9.19 -12.55 -26.06
C ARG A 442 9.15 -13.79 -26.95
N GLY A 443 9.51 -13.63 -28.21
CA GLY A 443 9.76 -14.75 -29.10
C GLY A 443 10.79 -15.71 -28.51
N PHE A 444 11.04 -16.84 -29.19
CA PHE A 444 12.02 -17.83 -28.73
C PHE A 444 13.39 -17.19 -28.46
N ASN A 445 13.89 -17.36 -27.24
CA ASN A 445 15.21 -16.90 -26.86
C ASN A 445 16.27 -17.67 -27.69
N LYS A 446 16.65 -17.11 -28.83
CA LYS A 446 17.60 -17.73 -29.76
C LYS A 446 18.94 -18.05 -29.09
N ALA A 447 19.37 -17.23 -28.15
CA ALA A 447 20.60 -17.46 -27.36
C ALA A 447 20.48 -18.70 -26.46
N TYR A 448 19.34 -18.87 -25.79
CA TYR A 448 19.07 -20.05 -24.97
C TYR A 448 19.00 -21.34 -25.83
N ILE A 449 18.32 -21.30 -26.98
CA ILE A 449 18.27 -22.44 -27.90
C ILE A 449 19.68 -22.77 -28.42
N ALA A 450 20.46 -21.75 -28.78
CA ALA A 450 21.85 -21.94 -29.22
C ALA A 450 22.70 -22.56 -28.10
N ALA A 451 22.56 -22.12 -26.86
CA ALA A 451 23.25 -22.69 -25.69
C ALA A 451 22.87 -24.17 -25.47
N LEU A 452 21.57 -24.52 -25.58
CA LEU A 452 21.12 -25.91 -25.50
C LEU A 452 21.68 -26.79 -26.62
N ILE A 453 21.75 -26.27 -27.86
CA ILE A 453 22.33 -26.98 -28.99
C ILE A 453 23.82 -27.21 -28.73
N VAL A 454 24.55 -26.19 -28.26
CA VAL A 454 25.98 -26.33 -27.93
C VAL A 454 26.19 -27.38 -26.84
N LEU A 455 25.38 -27.33 -25.76
CA LEU A 455 25.43 -28.31 -24.67
C LEU A 455 25.22 -29.72 -25.19
N TYR A 456 24.19 -29.89 -26.04
CA TYR A 456 23.89 -31.18 -26.64
C TYR A 456 25.00 -31.71 -27.52
N VAL A 457 25.61 -30.85 -28.35
CA VAL A 457 26.76 -31.20 -29.22
C VAL A 457 27.97 -31.60 -28.36
N VAL A 458 28.29 -30.85 -27.32
CA VAL A 458 29.38 -31.19 -26.39
C VAL A 458 29.13 -32.54 -25.70
N PHE A 459 27.91 -32.79 -25.29
CA PHE A 459 27.51 -34.09 -24.70
C PHE A 459 27.66 -35.25 -25.71
N MET A 460 27.26 -35.06 -26.95
CA MET A 460 27.41 -36.07 -28.00
C MET A 460 28.89 -36.33 -28.32
N ILE A 461 29.73 -35.29 -28.35
CA ILE A 461 31.18 -35.42 -28.50
C ILE A 461 31.78 -36.21 -27.32
N PHE A 462 31.35 -35.91 -26.10
CA PHE A 462 31.78 -36.65 -24.91
C PHE A 462 31.42 -38.15 -25.04
N LEU A 463 30.18 -38.47 -25.37
CA LEU A 463 29.76 -39.87 -25.58
C LEU A 463 30.58 -40.57 -26.67
N TRP A 464 30.84 -39.88 -27.78
CA TRP A 464 31.66 -40.41 -28.85
C TRP A 464 33.11 -40.69 -28.41
N VAL A 465 33.71 -39.80 -27.64
CA VAL A 465 35.07 -39.99 -27.07
C VAL A 465 35.10 -41.18 -26.09
N VAL A 466 34.11 -41.29 -25.23
CA VAL A 466 33.98 -42.43 -24.29
C VAL A 466 33.82 -43.73 -25.04
N TRP A 467 32.95 -43.75 -26.08
CA TRP A 467 32.74 -44.93 -26.92
C TRP A 467 34.04 -45.32 -27.69
N LYS A 468 34.71 -44.34 -28.27
CA LYS A 468 35.97 -44.55 -29.01
C LYS A 468 37.07 -45.11 -28.07
N LYS A 469 37.23 -44.54 -26.86
CA LYS A 469 38.18 -45.05 -25.86
C LYS A 469 37.82 -46.45 -25.35
N GLY A 470 36.52 -46.73 -25.17
CA GLY A 470 36.04 -48.05 -24.79
C GLY A 470 36.34 -49.12 -25.88
N ARG A 471 36.20 -48.72 -27.16
CA ARG A 471 36.55 -49.61 -28.27
C ARG A 471 38.06 -49.87 -28.38
N GLN A 472 38.92 -48.87 -28.16
CA GLN A 472 40.37 -49.02 -28.10
C GLN A 472 40.82 -49.95 -26.97
N ARG A 473 40.29 -49.78 -25.75
CA ARG A 473 40.59 -50.64 -24.64
C ARG A 473 40.27 -52.12 -24.90
N ARG A 474 39.08 -52.36 -25.49
CA ARG A 474 38.68 -53.76 -25.85
C ARG A 474 39.63 -54.36 -26.94
N ALA A 475 40.08 -53.54 -27.86
CA ALA A 475 41.03 -54.01 -28.92
C ALA A 475 42.41 -54.29 -28.30
N ASP A 476 42.87 -53.43 -27.35
CA ASP A 476 44.17 -53.66 -26.67
C ASP A 476 44.12 -54.89 -25.74
N GLU A 477 43.01 -55.10 -25.03
CA GLU A 477 42.78 -56.32 -24.21
C GLU A 477 42.74 -57.59 -25.09
N ALA A 478 42.06 -57.54 -26.24
CA ALA A 478 42.03 -58.66 -27.15
C ALA A 478 43.40 -58.99 -27.76
N ALA A 479 44.21 -57.94 -28.07
CA ALA A 479 45.60 -58.10 -28.55
C ALA A 479 46.54 -58.69 -27.49
N LYS A 480 46.37 -58.28 -26.23
CA LYS A 480 47.14 -58.83 -25.06
C LYS A 480 46.82 -60.32 -24.87
N THR A 481 45.51 -60.68 -24.86
CA THR A 481 45.06 -62.08 -24.70
C THR A 481 45.52 -62.97 -25.87
N ALA A 482 45.63 -62.40 -27.10
CA ALA A 482 46.15 -63.13 -28.24
C ALA A 482 47.68 -63.39 -28.14
N ASN A 483 48.48 -62.42 -27.64
CA ASN A 483 49.90 -62.54 -27.42
C ASN A 483 50.25 -63.53 -26.31
N GLU A 484 49.47 -63.55 -25.21
CA GLU A 484 49.63 -64.53 -24.10
C GLU A 484 49.44 -65.96 -24.58
N LYS A 485 48.45 -66.19 -25.44
CA LYS A 485 48.20 -67.53 -26.05
C LYS A 485 49.25 -67.98 -27.06
N GLN A 486 50.03 -67.09 -27.65
CA GLN A 486 51.14 -67.41 -28.55
C GLN A 486 52.48 -67.65 -27.81
N GLY A 487 52.61 -67.26 -26.56
CA GLY A 487 53.81 -67.48 -25.75
C GLY A 487 53.82 -68.78 -24.92
N GLU A 488 52.65 -69.54 -24.91
CA GLU A 488 52.52 -70.82 -24.19
C GLU A 488 52.61 -72.06 -25.14
N ASN A 489 53.00 -71.88 -26.42
CA ASN A 489 53.32 -72.98 -27.35
C ASN A 489 54.85 -72.89 -27.65
#